data_c9b4e771518d9c0344b2cbcec06bfbb7
#
_entry.id   c9b4e771518d9c0344b2cbcec06bfbb7
#
_cell.length_a   1.000
_cell.length_b   1.000
_cell.length_c   1.000
_cell.angle_alpha   90.00
_cell.angle_beta   90.00
_cell.angle_gamma   90.00
#
_symmetry.space_group_name_H-M   'P 1'
#
loop_
_entity.id
_entity.type
_entity.pdbx_description
1 polymer ?
#
loop_
_entity_poly.entity_id
_entity_poly.type
_entity_poly.pdbx_seq_one_letter_code
_entity_poly.pdbx_strand_id
1 'polypeptide(L)'
;MKHYLIVDDSQSWNNYHYNNLKELYGNEIEIDRAYTAREGYDWVYNYIDNPYDVIITDLSMVYDFSPKYAGEWLIEQIQLLKQYYKTKIIIISGSMQIKNIAEGFGTDFVPKAKIACDKTVYQKF
;
A
#
# COMPACT_ATOMS: atom_id res chain seq x y z
N MET A 1 14.21 -4.36 11.96
CA MET A 1 12.78 -4.01 12.12
C MET A 1 12.18 -3.72 10.75
N LYS A 2 11.05 -4.35 10.43
CA LYS A 2 10.37 -4.08 9.16
C LYS A 2 9.66 -2.74 9.19
N HIS A 3 9.68 -2.06 8.06
CA HIS A 3 9.10 -0.75 7.89
C HIS A 3 7.99 -0.80 6.84
N TYR A 4 6.79 -0.44 7.24
CA TYR A 4 5.58 -0.50 6.41
C TYR A 4 5.10 0.90 6.08
N LEU A 5 4.55 1.07 4.88
CA LEU A 5 3.83 2.29 4.50
C LEU A 5 2.41 1.90 4.11
N ILE A 6 1.43 2.59 4.66
CA ILE A 6 0.02 2.43 4.31
C ILE A 6 -0.43 3.67 3.56
N VAL A 7 -1.00 3.49 2.37
CA VAL A 7 -1.53 4.59 1.56
C VAL A 7 -2.99 4.30 1.24
N ASP A 8 -3.90 5.00 1.88
CA ASP A 8 -5.33 4.85 1.66
C ASP A 8 -6.02 6.15 2.10
N ASP A 9 -6.85 6.74 1.25
CA ASP A 9 -7.54 7.99 1.54
C ASP A 9 -8.73 7.82 2.48
N SER A 10 -9.20 6.60 2.67
CA SER A 10 -10.22 6.29 3.65
C SER A 10 -9.58 6.18 5.03
N GLN A 11 -9.94 7.09 5.92
CA GLN A 11 -9.43 7.06 7.29
C GLN A 11 -9.77 5.74 7.98
N SER A 12 -10.98 5.23 7.76
CA SER A 12 -11.42 3.95 8.34
C SER A 12 -10.55 2.79 7.88
N TRP A 13 -10.28 2.69 6.57
CA TRP A 13 -9.45 1.61 6.04
C TRP A 13 -7.99 1.77 6.46
N ASN A 14 -7.49 3.00 6.44
CA ASN A 14 -6.13 3.28 6.87
C ASN A 14 -5.93 2.84 8.34
N ASN A 15 -6.87 3.20 9.21
CA ASN A 15 -6.89 2.78 10.60
C ASN A 15 -6.99 1.25 10.74
N TYR A 16 -7.82 0.62 9.93
CA TYR A 16 -8.03 -0.82 9.95
C TYR A 16 -6.73 -1.57 9.64
N HIS A 17 -6.03 -1.16 8.60
CA HIS A 17 -4.73 -1.75 8.26
C HIS A 17 -3.72 -1.54 9.38
N TYR A 18 -3.62 -0.31 9.86
CA TYR A 18 -2.70 0.03 10.93
C TYR A 18 -2.94 -0.81 12.18
N ASN A 19 -4.19 -0.85 12.64
CA ASN A 19 -4.55 -1.54 13.89
C ASN A 19 -4.29 -3.05 13.79
N ASN A 20 -4.63 -3.66 12.65
CA ASN A 20 -4.41 -5.10 12.46
C ASN A 20 -2.93 -5.46 12.40
N LEU A 21 -2.13 -4.65 11.73
CA LEU A 21 -0.68 -4.88 11.67
C LEU A 21 -0.03 -4.70 13.04
N LYS A 22 -0.45 -3.68 13.79
CA LYS A 22 0.07 -3.46 15.14
C LYS A 22 -0.33 -4.57 16.11
N GLU A 23 -1.53 -5.10 15.97
CA GLU A 23 -1.98 -6.23 16.79
C GLU A 23 -1.15 -7.47 16.51
N LEU A 24 -0.78 -7.73 15.25
CA LEU A 24 -0.01 -8.90 14.87
C LEU A 24 1.47 -8.80 15.25
N TYR A 25 2.07 -7.65 15.00
CA TYR A 25 3.52 -7.50 15.06
C TYR A 25 4.02 -6.60 16.18
N GLY A 26 3.15 -5.79 16.75
CA GLY A 26 3.51 -4.93 17.87
C GLY A 26 4.68 -4.01 17.57
N ASN A 27 5.69 -4.05 18.42
CA ASN A 27 6.88 -3.22 18.30
C ASN A 27 7.93 -3.77 17.33
N GLU A 28 7.65 -4.89 16.68
CA GLU A 28 8.57 -5.48 15.71
C GLU A 28 8.55 -4.77 14.35
N ILE A 29 7.61 -3.86 14.16
CA ILE A 29 7.48 -3.12 12.92
C ILE A 29 7.29 -1.63 13.18
N GLU A 30 7.63 -0.82 12.17
CA GLU A 30 7.31 0.59 12.12
C GLU A 30 6.34 0.81 10.98
N ILE A 31 5.35 1.68 11.17
CA ILE A 31 4.33 1.96 10.17
C ILE A 31 4.22 3.46 9.97
N ASP A 32 4.39 3.90 8.73
CA ASP A 32 4.06 5.25 8.32
C ASP A 32 2.75 5.21 7.52
N ARG A 33 2.04 6.31 7.52
CA ARG A 33 0.69 6.39 6.96
C ARG A 33 0.57 7.61 6.06
N ALA A 34 -0.08 7.40 4.91
CA ALA A 34 -0.40 8.46 3.97
C ALA A 34 -1.85 8.35 3.54
N TYR A 35 -2.47 9.48 3.26
CA TYR A 35 -3.88 9.56 2.90
C TYR A 35 -4.11 9.99 1.46
N THR A 36 -3.03 10.24 0.73
CA THR A 36 -3.07 10.51 -0.70
C THR A 36 -1.90 9.83 -1.39
N ALA A 37 -1.99 9.66 -2.70
CA ALA A 37 -0.88 9.09 -3.46
C ALA A 37 0.35 9.99 -3.38
N ARG A 38 0.15 11.31 -3.38
CA ARG A 38 1.27 12.26 -3.29
C ARG A 38 1.98 12.16 -1.95
N GLU A 39 1.24 12.09 -0.86
CA GLU A 39 1.85 11.85 0.46
C GLU A 39 2.62 10.53 0.48
N GLY A 40 2.04 9.49 -0.12
CA GLY A 40 2.70 8.19 -0.24
C GLY A 40 4.04 8.31 -0.96
N TYR A 41 4.06 9.03 -2.07
CA TYR A 41 5.28 9.27 -2.82
C TYR A 41 6.31 10.05 -2.00
N ASP A 42 5.87 11.07 -1.25
CA ASP A 42 6.77 11.85 -0.42
C ASP A 42 7.44 10.98 0.65
N TRP A 43 6.71 10.06 1.27
CA TRP A 43 7.27 9.09 2.20
C TRP A 43 8.29 8.17 1.51
N VAL A 44 7.93 7.65 0.34
CA VAL A 44 8.79 6.76 -0.44
C VAL A 44 10.11 7.43 -0.79
N TYR A 45 10.05 8.66 -1.26
CA TYR A 45 11.24 9.42 -1.62
C TYR A 45 12.08 9.78 -0.40
N ASN A 46 11.44 10.10 0.71
CA ASN A 46 12.12 10.47 1.96
C ASN A 46 12.96 9.30 2.51
N TYR A 47 12.52 8.06 2.27
CA TYR A 47 13.21 6.86 2.74
C TYR A 47 13.95 6.13 1.61
N ILE A 48 14.35 6.84 0.58
CA ILE A 48 15.00 6.22 -0.58
C ILE A 48 16.30 5.49 -0.23
N ASP A 49 17.00 5.95 0.81
CA ASP A 49 18.24 5.32 1.27
C ASP A 49 17.99 4.18 2.27
N ASN A 50 16.76 4.04 2.75
CA ASN A 50 16.35 2.96 3.64
C ASN A 50 14.91 2.57 3.30
N PRO A 51 14.70 1.94 2.14
CA PRO A 51 13.36 1.71 1.59
C PRO A 51 12.44 0.91 2.49
N TYR A 52 11.14 1.16 2.36
CA TYR A 52 10.12 0.37 3.03
C TYR A 52 10.21 -1.09 2.62
N ASP A 53 9.96 -1.98 3.56
CA ASP A 53 9.90 -3.41 3.28
C ASP A 53 8.57 -3.77 2.60
N VAL A 54 7.48 -3.14 3.03
CA VAL A 54 6.14 -3.40 2.52
C VAL A 54 5.41 -2.08 2.32
N ILE A 55 4.76 -1.94 1.17
CA ILE A 55 3.87 -0.81 0.88
C ILE A 55 2.50 -1.36 0.57
N ILE A 56 1.51 -0.91 1.35
CA ILE A 56 0.10 -1.26 1.15
C ILE A 56 -0.57 -0.02 0.55
N THR A 57 -1.17 -0.15 -0.61
CA THR A 57 -1.82 0.99 -1.27
C THR A 57 -3.20 0.62 -1.83
N ASP A 58 -4.14 1.55 -1.72
CA ASP A 58 -5.39 1.49 -2.45
C ASP A 58 -5.14 1.99 -3.88
N LEU A 59 -6.05 1.68 -4.79
CA LEU A 59 -6.00 2.16 -6.16
C LEU A 59 -6.77 3.46 -6.31
N SER A 60 -7.99 3.48 -5.79
CA SER A 60 -8.95 4.55 -6.00
C SER A 60 -8.84 5.56 -4.87
N MET A 61 -8.10 6.63 -5.11
CA MET A 61 -7.94 7.71 -4.14
C MET A 61 -8.40 9.03 -4.77
N VAL A 62 -8.94 9.89 -3.90
CA VAL A 62 -9.60 11.11 -4.35
C VAL A 62 -8.61 12.11 -4.95
N TYR A 63 -9.03 12.75 -6.04
CA TYR A 63 -8.41 13.93 -6.65
C TYR A 63 -7.08 13.79 -7.34
N ASP A 64 -6.53 12.59 -7.45
CA ASP A 64 -5.16 12.56 -7.91
C ASP A 64 -5.02 12.59 -9.42
N PHE A 65 -5.54 11.61 -10.13
CA PHE A 65 -5.25 11.55 -11.57
C PHE A 65 -6.38 10.89 -12.35
N SER A 66 -6.70 11.48 -13.50
CA SER A 66 -7.63 10.93 -14.48
C SER A 66 -6.86 10.80 -15.80
N PRO A 67 -7.06 9.71 -16.54
CA PRO A 67 -7.98 8.59 -16.30
C PRO A 67 -7.44 7.47 -15.42
N LYS A 68 -6.22 7.57 -14.92
CA LYS A 68 -5.61 6.57 -14.05
C LYS A 68 -6.06 6.68 -12.60
N TYR A 69 -6.08 5.54 -11.93
CA TYR A 69 -6.20 5.55 -10.48
C TYR A 69 -4.92 6.14 -9.86
N ALA A 70 -5.07 6.85 -8.75
CA ALA A 70 -3.95 7.44 -8.05
C ALA A 70 -2.95 6.39 -7.55
N GLY A 71 -3.45 5.23 -7.11
CA GLY A 71 -2.59 4.13 -6.69
C GLY A 71 -1.75 3.57 -7.83
N GLU A 72 -2.27 3.55 -9.06
CA GLU A 72 -1.49 3.15 -10.23
C GLU A 72 -0.32 4.08 -10.44
N TRP A 73 -0.58 5.39 -10.37
CA TRP A 73 0.47 6.39 -10.49
C TRP A 73 1.56 6.18 -9.44
N LEU A 74 1.15 5.95 -8.19
CA LEU A 74 2.10 5.74 -7.09
C LEU A 74 2.98 4.52 -7.35
N ILE A 75 2.37 3.41 -7.75
CA ILE A 75 3.13 2.18 -8.05
C ILE A 75 4.12 2.42 -9.19
N GLU A 76 3.71 3.10 -10.25
CA GLU A 76 4.60 3.45 -11.34
C GLU A 76 5.81 4.23 -10.85
N GLN A 77 5.59 5.22 -9.97
CA GLN A 77 6.68 6.02 -9.42
C GLN A 77 7.61 5.18 -8.56
N ILE A 78 7.07 4.31 -7.72
CA ILE A 78 7.88 3.42 -6.88
C ILE A 78 8.75 2.51 -7.75
N GLN A 79 8.18 1.94 -8.80
CA GLN A 79 8.89 1.00 -9.66
C GLN A 79 9.98 1.65 -10.50
N LEU A 80 9.94 2.97 -10.68
CA LEU A 80 11.02 3.71 -11.32
C LEU A 80 12.23 3.89 -10.42
N LEU A 81 12.07 3.69 -9.12
CA LEU A 81 13.14 3.88 -8.14
C LEU A 81 13.87 2.56 -7.91
N LYS A 82 15.13 2.49 -8.33
CA LYS A 82 15.93 1.27 -8.22
C LYS A 82 16.06 0.76 -6.78
N GLN A 83 16.06 1.67 -5.82
CA GLN A 83 16.21 1.34 -4.41
C GLN A 83 15.04 0.51 -3.88
N TYR A 84 13.89 0.56 -4.56
CA TYR A 84 12.67 -0.13 -4.13
C TYR A 84 12.47 -1.49 -4.79
N TYR A 85 13.49 -2.05 -5.43
CA TYR A 85 13.35 -3.31 -6.17
C TYR A 85 12.96 -4.51 -5.31
N LYS A 86 13.27 -4.50 -4.01
CA LYS A 86 12.92 -5.57 -3.08
C LYS A 86 11.64 -5.33 -2.31
N THR A 87 11.07 -4.15 -2.41
CA THR A 87 9.89 -3.78 -1.64
C THR A 87 8.68 -4.58 -2.11
N LYS A 88 7.96 -5.19 -1.17
CA LYS A 88 6.72 -5.87 -1.46
C LYS A 88 5.60 -4.84 -1.55
N ILE A 89 4.94 -4.78 -2.70
CA ILE A 89 3.80 -3.89 -2.90
C ILE A 89 2.53 -4.72 -2.89
N ILE A 90 1.57 -4.33 -2.06
CA ILE A 90 0.30 -5.02 -1.94
C ILE A 90 -0.82 -4.00 -2.22
N ILE A 91 -1.61 -4.28 -3.23
CA ILE A 91 -2.76 -3.46 -3.56
C ILE A 91 -3.97 -3.99 -2.79
N ILE A 92 -4.60 -3.14 -1.99
CA ILE A 92 -5.83 -3.48 -1.27
C ILE A 92 -6.90 -2.49 -1.71
N SER A 93 -7.86 -2.97 -2.50
CA SER A 93 -8.85 -2.09 -3.12
C SER A 93 -10.19 -2.79 -3.28
N GLY A 94 -11.25 -1.96 -3.35
CA GLY A 94 -12.59 -2.41 -3.71
C GLY A 94 -12.83 -2.41 -5.22
N SER A 95 -11.85 -2.01 -6.02
CA SER A 95 -11.99 -1.96 -7.48
C SER A 95 -12.14 -3.34 -8.08
N MET A 96 -13.05 -3.48 -9.06
CA MET A 96 -13.19 -4.71 -9.83
C MET A 96 -11.99 -4.96 -10.75
N GLN A 97 -11.18 -3.94 -10.99
CA GLN A 97 -10.00 -4.04 -11.84
C GLN A 97 -8.73 -4.45 -11.10
N ILE A 98 -8.83 -4.69 -9.79
CA ILE A 98 -7.67 -4.92 -8.92
C ILE A 98 -6.74 -6.02 -9.44
N LYS A 99 -7.31 -7.15 -9.87
CA LYS A 99 -6.52 -8.28 -10.35
C LYS A 99 -5.72 -7.92 -11.60
N ASN A 100 -6.40 -7.32 -12.58
CA ASN A 100 -5.77 -6.97 -13.85
C ASN A 100 -4.66 -5.94 -13.65
N ILE A 101 -4.91 -4.95 -12.81
CA ILE A 101 -3.94 -3.91 -12.52
C ILE A 101 -2.73 -4.47 -11.80
N ALA A 102 -2.95 -5.30 -10.78
CA ALA A 102 -1.87 -5.92 -10.03
C ALA A 102 -1.00 -6.82 -10.91
N GLU A 103 -1.63 -7.63 -11.77
CA GLU A 103 -0.91 -8.48 -12.70
C GLU A 103 -0.05 -7.66 -13.68
N GLY A 104 -0.58 -6.52 -14.13
CA GLY A 104 0.16 -5.63 -15.02
C GLY A 104 1.42 -5.05 -14.38
N PHE A 105 1.40 -4.80 -13.08
CA PHE A 105 2.56 -4.29 -12.35
C PHE A 105 3.43 -5.38 -11.72
N GLY A 106 2.94 -6.61 -11.68
CA GLY A 106 3.64 -7.69 -11.01
C GLY A 106 3.60 -7.57 -9.48
N THR A 107 2.54 -7.01 -8.94
CA THR A 107 2.37 -6.82 -7.50
C THR A 107 1.36 -7.81 -6.93
N ASP A 108 1.36 -7.95 -5.60
CA ASP A 108 0.32 -8.68 -4.89
C ASP A 108 -0.94 -7.83 -4.78
N PHE A 109 -2.06 -8.47 -4.52
CA PHE A 109 -3.32 -7.76 -4.32
C PHE A 109 -4.24 -8.54 -3.38
N VAL A 110 -5.10 -7.78 -2.69
CA VAL A 110 -6.17 -8.36 -1.87
C VAL A 110 -7.42 -7.49 -2.03
N PRO A 111 -8.55 -8.06 -2.44
CA PRO A 111 -9.81 -7.30 -2.46
C PRO A 111 -10.19 -6.87 -1.05
N LYS A 112 -10.69 -5.64 -0.90
CA LYS A 112 -11.14 -5.13 0.41
C LYS A 112 -12.20 -6.03 1.05
N ALA A 113 -13.10 -6.59 0.25
CA ALA A 113 -14.13 -7.49 0.75
C ALA A 113 -13.52 -8.73 1.43
N LYS A 114 -12.44 -9.26 0.89
CA LYS A 114 -11.78 -10.43 1.46
C LYS A 114 -11.13 -10.10 2.80
N ILE A 115 -10.41 -8.99 2.87
CA ILE A 115 -9.69 -8.62 4.09
C ILE A 115 -10.64 -8.19 5.20
N ALA A 116 -11.81 -7.65 4.84
CA ALA A 116 -12.85 -7.30 5.81
C ALA A 116 -13.44 -8.54 6.48
N CYS A 117 -13.49 -9.67 5.75
CA CYS A 117 -14.04 -10.92 6.26
C CYS A 117 -12.99 -11.79 6.96
N ASP A 118 -11.71 -11.60 6.66
CA ASP A 118 -10.64 -12.48 7.15
C ASP A 118 -9.38 -11.68 7.46
N LYS A 119 -9.22 -11.33 8.73
CA LYS A 119 -8.06 -10.57 9.21
C LYS A 119 -6.75 -11.35 9.09
N THR A 120 -6.82 -12.68 8.97
CA THR A 120 -5.61 -13.50 8.89
C THR A 120 -4.81 -13.21 7.62
N VAL A 121 -5.41 -12.55 6.64
CA VAL A 121 -4.73 -12.12 5.42
C VAL A 121 -3.52 -11.24 5.73
N TYR A 122 -3.59 -10.42 6.79
CA TYR A 122 -2.46 -9.58 7.19
C TYR A 122 -1.21 -10.37 7.59
N GLN A 123 -1.36 -11.62 7.97
CA GLN A 123 -0.23 -12.46 8.33
C GLN A 123 0.71 -12.75 7.16
N LYS A 124 0.24 -12.53 5.95
CA LYS A 124 1.02 -12.74 4.71
C LYS A 124 1.84 -11.51 4.32
N PHE A 125 1.66 -10.41 5.01
CA PHE A 125 2.32 -9.14 4.69
C PHE A 125 3.67 -8.96 5.42
#